data_0388720ef19c7f4c97a9ae203204310f
#
_entry.id   0388720ef19c7f4c97a9ae203204310f
#
_cell.length_a   1.000
_cell.length_b   1.000
_cell.length_c   1.000
_cell.angle_alpha   90.00
_cell.angle_beta   90.00
_cell.angle_gamma   90.00
#
_symmetry.space_group_name_H-M   'P 1'
#
loop_
_entity.id
_entity.type
_entity.pdbx_description
1 polymer ?
#
loop_
_entity_poly.entity_id
_entity_poly.type
_entity_poly.pdbx_seq_one_letter_code
_entity_poly.pdbx_strand_id
1 'polypeptide(L)'
;MSSLSETDPAKPTRGRLVLGAWLCGLSGVLYLDRICMSQALPAIQEQLGLSNTQGSYVLMAFTLAYGICEIPTGLLGDRLGARLIITRIVLWWSAFTMLTGACTGLYSLLLVRFLFGAGEAGAFPNAARVIHTWFPPSERGRMQGFLFGSAQVGAVVAPALTAQIIERLGWHWAFVFFGLVGTVWAAGFWWWFRDDPANHPGVNPVELAIIHHGESRAEGPTPPIRWGQVLTNRGVLTLCVIMIMACFYSYFFYSWFPKYLRQGRGLDNIHAGYLASLVLAGSAAGVLGGGWVADRIARLSVDTRAAVTAQRRLAVVCYLVAAGLLYAGIRCEKPEMLAALWAASFMAMHITLPNWWVIASRQAGKNVGALCGLMNGIGVVGALASQWFVGAYADYQEKKGFTGRDQWDPMFDIYALVLVLTAAVWWTYRYTPLEEVGDEPGGIKNGLANSHPVDLATGDD
;
A
#
# COMPACT_ATOMS: atom_id res chain seq x y z
N MET A 1 -29.10 -50.29 -26.27
CA MET A 1 -27.90 -49.46 -26.48
C MET A 1 -28.37 -48.00 -26.50
N SER A 2 -28.39 -47.39 -25.33
CA SER A 2 -28.72 -45.95 -25.20
C SER A 2 -27.44 -45.16 -25.33
N SER A 3 -27.33 -44.38 -26.38
CA SER A 3 -26.26 -43.40 -26.58
C SER A 3 -26.27 -42.39 -25.43
N LEU A 4 -25.29 -42.52 -24.54
CA LEU A 4 -24.94 -41.44 -23.61
C LEU A 4 -24.51 -40.26 -24.48
N SER A 5 -25.34 -39.23 -24.54
CA SER A 5 -24.97 -37.94 -25.11
C SER A 5 -23.78 -37.42 -24.31
N GLU A 6 -22.59 -37.41 -24.87
CA GLU A 6 -21.45 -36.59 -24.38
C GLU A 6 -21.95 -35.16 -24.34
N THR A 7 -22.36 -34.69 -23.16
CA THR A 7 -22.58 -33.27 -22.94
C THR A 7 -21.23 -32.58 -23.05
N ASP A 8 -21.10 -31.74 -24.05
CA ASP A 8 -19.97 -30.84 -24.28
C ASP A 8 -19.56 -30.19 -22.90
N PRO A 9 -18.32 -30.32 -22.45
CA PRO A 9 -17.95 -29.87 -21.12
C PRO A 9 -18.25 -28.37 -21.00
N ALA A 10 -19.18 -28.02 -20.12
CA ALA A 10 -19.60 -26.64 -19.92
C ALA A 10 -18.37 -25.76 -19.67
N LYS A 11 -18.19 -24.69 -20.43
CA LYS A 11 -17.07 -23.74 -20.23
C LYS A 11 -17.17 -23.11 -18.84
N PRO A 12 -16.03 -22.86 -18.17
CA PRO A 12 -16.04 -22.19 -16.87
C PRO A 12 -16.70 -20.80 -16.98
N THR A 13 -17.49 -20.46 -16.00
CA THR A 13 -18.01 -19.09 -15.86
C THR A 13 -16.88 -18.12 -15.49
N ARG A 14 -17.17 -16.83 -15.42
CA ARG A 14 -16.17 -15.78 -15.13
C ARG A 14 -16.44 -15.06 -13.81
N GLY A 15 -17.09 -15.71 -12.85
CA GLY A 15 -17.45 -15.13 -11.55
C GLY A 15 -16.26 -14.54 -10.81
N ARG A 16 -15.13 -15.28 -10.75
CA ARG A 16 -13.90 -14.80 -10.10
C ARG A 16 -13.29 -13.58 -10.79
N LEU A 17 -13.41 -13.45 -12.12
CA LEU A 17 -12.89 -12.28 -12.83
C LEU A 17 -13.75 -11.04 -12.59
N VAL A 18 -15.08 -11.21 -12.51
CA VAL A 18 -16.01 -10.14 -12.12
C VAL A 18 -15.72 -9.68 -10.69
N LEU A 19 -15.49 -10.61 -9.77
CA LEU A 19 -15.05 -10.27 -8.42
C LEU A 19 -13.73 -9.49 -8.44
N GLY A 20 -12.78 -9.89 -9.27
CA GLY A 20 -11.54 -9.14 -9.48
C GLY A 20 -11.79 -7.68 -9.85
N ALA A 21 -12.73 -7.41 -10.75
CA ALA A 21 -13.13 -6.04 -11.11
C ALA A 21 -13.75 -5.29 -9.93
N TRP A 22 -14.60 -5.94 -9.10
CA TRP A 22 -15.11 -5.35 -7.86
C TRP A 22 -14.01 -4.96 -6.89
N LEU A 23 -13.01 -5.83 -6.66
CA LEU A 23 -11.89 -5.54 -5.78
C LEU A 23 -10.97 -4.44 -6.32
N CYS A 24 -10.77 -4.39 -7.64
CA CYS A 24 -10.07 -3.28 -8.29
C CYS A 24 -10.82 -1.96 -8.10
N GLY A 25 -12.15 -1.97 -8.26
CA GLY A 25 -13.00 -0.82 -7.99
C GLY A 25 -12.90 -0.36 -6.53
N LEU A 26 -12.92 -1.29 -5.57
CA LEU A 26 -12.73 -1.01 -4.14
C LEU A 26 -11.45 -0.21 -3.89
N SER A 27 -10.32 -0.72 -4.35
CA SER A 27 -9.02 -0.07 -4.10
C SER A 27 -8.86 1.25 -4.83
N GLY A 28 -9.43 1.37 -6.04
CA GLY A 28 -9.46 2.63 -6.80
C GLY A 28 -10.24 3.71 -6.08
N VAL A 29 -11.47 3.42 -5.62
CA VAL A 29 -12.31 4.36 -4.86
C VAL A 29 -11.65 4.75 -3.54
N LEU A 30 -11.07 3.79 -2.82
CA LEU A 30 -10.37 4.02 -1.56
C LEU A 30 -9.26 5.08 -1.71
N TYR A 31 -8.45 4.99 -2.76
CA TYR A 31 -7.39 5.96 -2.99
C TYR A 31 -7.89 7.30 -3.54
N LEU A 32 -8.99 7.31 -4.28
CA LEU A 32 -9.68 8.56 -4.64
C LEU A 32 -10.06 9.35 -3.39
N ASP A 33 -10.72 8.70 -2.42
CA ASP A 33 -11.16 9.32 -1.17
C ASP A 33 -9.99 9.82 -0.30
N ARG A 34 -8.90 9.04 -0.22
CA ARG A 34 -7.69 9.44 0.53
C ARG A 34 -7.04 10.70 -0.03
N ILE A 35 -6.82 10.73 -1.33
CA ILE A 35 -6.06 11.80 -2.00
C ILE A 35 -6.91 13.07 -2.19
N CYS A 36 -8.24 12.95 -2.27
CA CYS A 36 -9.16 14.09 -2.35
C CYS A 36 -8.86 15.13 -1.26
N MET A 37 -8.60 14.69 -0.03
CA MET A 37 -8.31 15.59 1.09
C MET A 37 -7.07 16.46 0.86
N SER A 38 -6.00 15.91 0.29
CA SER A 38 -4.77 16.69 0.04
C SER A 38 -4.98 17.81 -0.98
N GLN A 39 -5.80 17.57 -2.00
CA GLN A 39 -6.15 18.56 -3.01
C GLN A 39 -7.14 19.60 -2.47
N ALA A 40 -8.07 19.19 -1.58
CA ALA A 40 -9.07 20.07 -1.00
C ALA A 40 -8.51 20.90 0.17
N LEU A 41 -7.45 20.46 0.83
CA LEU A 41 -6.92 21.07 2.05
C LEU A 41 -6.67 22.58 1.95
N PRO A 42 -6.09 23.14 0.87
CA PRO A 42 -5.90 24.58 0.76
C PRO A 42 -7.21 25.37 0.80
N ALA A 43 -8.24 24.90 0.09
CA ALA A 43 -9.56 25.57 0.05
C ALA A 43 -10.28 25.45 1.41
N ILE A 44 -10.16 24.31 2.09
CA ILE A 44 -10.70 24.10 3.44
C ILE A 44 -10.02 25.06 4.43
N GLN A 45 -8.70 25.19 4.39
CA GLN A 45 -7.95 26.06 5.28
C GLN A 45 -8.28 27.52 5.06
N GLU A 46 -8.41 27.95 3.82
CA GLU A 46 -8.80 29.30 3.46
C GLU A 46 -10.20 29.65 3.97
N GLN A 47 -11.17 28.76 3.77
CA GLN A 47 -12.56 29.00 4.18
C GLN A 47 -12.74 28.94 5.72
N LEU A 48 -12.04 28.03 6.40
CA LEU A 48 -12.20 27.80 7.84
C LEU A 48 -11.17 28.55 8.69
N GLY A 49 -10.26 29.32 8.09
CA GLY A 49 -9.22 30.07 8.80
C GLY A 49 -8.21 29.17 9.52
N LEU A 50 -7.84 28.02 8.97
CA LEU A 50 -6.96 27.04 9.62
C LEU A 50 -5.48 27.27 9.25
N SER A 51 -4.60 27.24 10.25
CA SER A 51 -3.15 27.27 10.05
C SER A 51 -2.65 25.99 9.38
N ASN A 52 -1.39 25.99 8.92
CA ASN A 52 -0.75 24.79 8.34
C ASN A 52 -0.62 23.68 9.39
N THR A 53 -0.25 24.01 10.62
CA THR A 53 -0.21 23.06 11.73
C THR A 53 -1.57 22.43 12.02
N GLN A 54 -2.66 23.21 11.99
CA GLN A 54 -4.01 22.68 12.15
C GLN A 54 -4.41 21.76 10.98
N GLY A 55 -4.02 22.11 9.74
CA GLY A 55 -4.16 21.24 8.59
C GLY A 55 -3.41 19.91 8.77
N SER A 56 -2.19 19.94 9.36
CA SER A 56 -1.47 18.71 9.73
C SER A 56 -2.29 17.82 10.64
N TYR A 57 -2.90 18.37 11.70
CA TYR A 57 -3.70 17.56 12.63
C TYR A 57 -4.89 16.89 11.93
N VAL A 58 -5.52 17.55 10.96
CA VAL A 58 -6.60 16.97 10.16
C VAL A 58 -6.11 15.78 9.32
N LEU A 59 -4.94 15.88 8.68
CA LEU A 59 -4.33 14.79 7.94
C LEU A 59 -3.88 13.65 8.86
N MET A 60 -3.26 13.99 10.00
CA MET A 60 -2.78 13.04 11.00
C MET A 60 -3.92 12.27 11.66
N ALA A 61 -5.08 12.89 11.90
CA ALA A 61 -6.24 12.23 12.51
C ALA A 61 -6.67 10.99 11.71
N PHE A 62 -6.70 11.09 10.38
CA PHE A 62 -6.94 9.95 9.50
C PHE A 62 -5.84 8.89 9.64
N THR A 63 -4.58 9.28 9.46
CA THR A 63 -3.43 8.37 9.43
C THR A 63 -3.29 7.60 10.73
N LEU A 64 -3.50 8.27 11.87
CA LEU A 64 -3.45 7.67 13.20
C LEU A 64 -4.56 6.65 13.41
N ALA A 65 -5.81 7.05 13.10
CA ALA A 65 -6.97 6.16 13.26
C ALA A 65 -6.86 4.93 12.37
N TYR A 66 -6.43 5.11 11.11
CA TYR A 66 -6.18 4.01 10.18
C TYR A 66 -5.16 3.02 10.76
N GLY A 67 -4.00 3.50 11.21
CA GLY A 67 -2.95 2.65 11.75
C GLY A 67 -3.37 1.87 13.01
N ILE A 68 -4.13 2.49 13.91
CA ILE A 68 -4.63 1.83 15.12
C ILE A 68 -5.70 0.77 14.81
N CYS A 69 -6.61 1.08 13.88
CA CYS A 69 -7.77 0.24 13.60
C CYS A 69 -7.53 -0.85 12.56
N GLU A 70 -6.40 -0.85 11.82
CA GLU A 70 -6.14 -1.79 10.74
C GLU A 70 -6.15 -3.25 11.21
N ILE A 71 -5.43 -3.55 12.29
CA ILE A 71 -5.35 -4.91 12.85
C ILE A 71 -6.69 -5.37 13.42
N PRO A 72 -7.37 -4.61 14.32
CA PRO A 72 -8.66 -5.01 14.86
C PRO A 72 -9.73 -5.25 13.78
N THR A 73 -9.77 -4.40 12.74
CA THR A 73 -10.77 -4.52 11.68
C THR A 73 -10.46 -5.69 10.73
N GLY A 74 -9.18 -6.00 10.51
CA GLY A 74 -8.77 -7.20 9.78
C GLY A 74 -9.28 -8.47 10.45
N LEU A 75 -9.11 -8.60 11.78
CA LEU A 75 -9.57 -9.74 12.57
C LEU A 75 -11.11 -9.89 12.61
N LEU A 76 -11.86 -8.78 12.51
CA LEU A 76 -13.32 -8.84 12.44
C LEU A 76 -13.83 -9.57 11.18
N GLY A 77 -13.12 -9.43 10.05
CA GLY A 77 -13.44 -10.15 8.83
C GLY A 77 -13.41 -11.66 8.96
N ASP A 78 -12.54 -12.18 9.85
CA ASP A 78 -12.44 -13.62 10.11
C ASP A 78 -13.68 -14.20 10.79
N ARG A 79 -14.40 -13.39 11.56
CA ARG A 79 -15.55 -13.82 12.35
C ARG A 79 -16.89 -13.58 11.66
N LEU A 80 -17.03 -12.50 10.93
CA LEU A 80 -18.32 -12.02 10.43
C LEU A 80 -18.52 -12.20 8.92
N GLY A 81 -17.51 -12.69 8.20
CA GLY A 81 -17.52 -12.83 6.75
C GLY A 81 -17.13 -11.54 6.01
N ALA A 82 -16.53 -11.72 4.84
CA ALA A 82 -15.99 -10.60 4.05
C ALA A 82 -17.09 -9.72 3.45
N ARG A 83 -18.23 -10.30 3.06
CA ARG A 83 -19.36 -9.57 2.49
C ARG A 83 -19.86 -8.46 3.41
N LEU A 84 -20.14 -8.81 4.66
CA LEU A 84 -20.62 -7.85 5.65
C LEU A 84 -19.56 -6.82 5.99
N ILE A 85 -18.33 -7.28 6.23
CA ILE A 85 -17.25 -6.39 6.70
C ILE A 85 -16.81 -5.41 5.63
N ILE A 86 -16.57 -5.85 4.39
CA ILE A 86 -16.18 -4.94 3.29
C ILE A 86 -17.29 -3.93 3.02
N THR A 87 -18.55 -4.37 2.95
CA THR A 87 -19.67 -3.45 2.72
C THR A 87 -19.79 -2.42 3.84
N ARG A 88 -19.68 -2.85 5.12
CA ARG A 88 -19.67 -1.94 6.27
C ARG A 88 -18.51 -0.95 6.19
N ILE A 89 -17.31 -1.42 5.87
CA ILE A 89 -16.11 -0.58 5.72
C ILE A 89 -16.39 0.51 4.68
N VAL A 90 -16.87 0.13 3.49
CA VAL A 90 -17.12 1.09 2.40
C VAL A 90 -18.24 2.08 2.76
N LEU A 91 -19.37 1.62 3.29
CA LEU A 91 -20.46 2.50 3.70
C LEU A 91 -20.03 3.46 4.80
N TRP A 92 -19.25 2.98 5.76
CA TRP A 92 -18.73 3.81 6.85
C TRP A 92 -17.82 4.92 6.31
N TRP A 93 -16.77 4.54 5.55
CA TRP A 93 -15.89 5.58 5.04
C TRP A 93 -16.61 6.56 4.10
N SER A 94 -17.52 6.06 3.24
CA SER A 94 -18.30 6.90 2.33
C SER A 94 -19.16 7.92 3.07
N ALA A 95 -19.81 7.52 4.17
CA ALA A 95 -20.57 8.42 5.01
C ALA A 95 -19.68 9.51 5.62
N PHE A 96 -18.51 9.14 6.15
CA PHE A 96 -17.57 10.11 6.72
C PHE A 96 -16.82 10.94 5.66
N THR A 97 -16.65 10.42 4.43
CA THR A 97 -16.26 11.24 3.28
C THR A 97 -17.29 12.34 3.03
N MET A 98 -18.56 12.01 2.89
CA MET A 98 -19.62 13.02 2.71
C MET A 98 -19.70 14.00 3.88
N LEU A 99 -19.62 13.52 5.11
CA LEU A 99 -19.63 14.35 6.32
C LEU A 99 -18.42 15.30 6.38
N THR A 100 -17.28 14.96 5.78
CA THR A 100 -16.14 15.88 5.65
C THR A 100 -16.59 17.16 4.91
N GLY A 101 -17.41 17.02 3.86
CA GLY A 101 -17.98 18.16 3.14
C GLY A 101 -18.94 19.04 3.96
N ALA A 102 -19.45 18.55 5.08
CA ALA A 102 -20.35 19.31 5.98
C ALA A 102 -19.64 19.92 7.19
N CYS A 103 -18.32 19.76 7.33
CA CYS A 103 -17.56 20.27 8.46
C CYS A 103 -17.44 21.81 8.41
N THR A 104 -17.61 22.44 9.57
CA THR A 104 -17.61 23.90 9.72
C THR A 104 -16.44 24.42 10.57
N GLY A 105 -15.54 23.56 11.04
CA GLY A 105 -14.39 23.96 11.85
C GLY A 105 -13.43 22.82 12.13
N LEU A 106 -12.32 23.14 12.81
CA LEU A 106 -11.23 22.22 13.10
C LEU A 106 -11.70 20.95 13.82
N TYR A 107 -12.45 21.08 14.90
CA TYR A 107 -12.83 19.93 15.73
C TYR A 107 -13.77 18.97 15.00
N SER A 108 -14.71 19.48 14.20
CA SER A 108 -15.58 18.65 13.36
C SER A 108 -14.75 17.89 12.30
N LEU A 109 -13.79 18.57 11.67
CA LEU A 109 -12.85 17.91 10.73
C LEU A 109 -12.02 16.83 11.41
N LEU A 110 -11.44 17.11 12.59
CA LEU A 110 -10.64 16.12 13.33
C LEU A 110 -11.45 14.87 13.66
N LEU A 111 -12.66 15.05 14.19
CA LEU A 111 -13.54 13.93 14.54
C LEU A 111 -13.93 13.12 13.29
N VAL A 112 -14.39 13.79 12.24
CA VAL A 112 -14.85 13.15 11.01
C VAL A 112 -13.70 12.43 10.31
N ARG A 113 -12.51 13.02 10.24
CA ARG A 113 -11.33 12.41 9.64
C ARG A 113 -10.78 11.25 10.46
N PHE A 114 -10.85 11.33 11.78
CA PHE A 114 -10.50 10.18 12.65
C PHE A 114 -11.47 9.00 12.42
N LEU A 115 -12.77 9.25 12.42
CA LEU A 115 -13.77 8.22 12.19
C LEU A 115 -13.73 7.68 10.75
N PHE A 116 -13.40 8.52 9.77
CA PHE A 116 -13.12 8.08 8.40
C PHE A 116 -11.97 7.07 8.37
N GLY A 117 -10.83 7.38 9.00
CA GLY A 117 -9.66 6.49 9.07
C GLY A 117 -9.96 5.17 9.79
N ALA A 118 -10.67 5.23 10.91
CA ALA A 118 -11.09 4.03 11.65
C ALA A 118 -12.03 3.13 10.83
N GLY A 119 -12.90 3.73 10.02
CA GLY A 119 -13.83 3.02 9.14
C GLY A 119 -13.18 2.37 7.94
N GLU A 120 -12.21 3.06 7.32
CA GLU A 120 -11.48 2.58 6.14
C GLU A 120 -10.49 1.46 6.47
N ALA A 121 -10.00 1.42 7.71
CA ALA A 121 -9.06 0.42 8.17
C ALA A 121 -9.59 -1.00 7.95
N GLY A 122 -8.70 -1.91 7.55
CA GLY A 122 -9.02 -3.31 7.31
C GLY A 122 -9.55 -3.65 5.91
N ALA A 123 -9.68 -2.68 5.00
CA ALA A 123 -10.12 -2.93 3.62
C ALA A 123 -9.18 -3.90 2.87
N PHE A 124 -7.88 -3.66 2.92
CA PHE A 124 -6.89 -4.51 2.24
C PHE A 124 -6.76 -5.92 2.86
N PRO A 125 -6.68 -6.12 4.17
CA PRO A 125 -6.70 -7.45 4.76
C PRO A 125 -7.95 -8.28 4.38
N ASN A 126 -9.13 -7.66 4.39
CA ASN A 126 -10.35 -8.33 3.99
C ASN A 126 -10.41 -8.63 2.47
N ALA A 127 -9.90 -7.72 1.62
CA ALA A 127 -9.77 -7.97 0.18
C ALA A 127 -8.80 -9.14 -0.10
N ALA A 128 -7.67 -9.22 0.61
CA ALA A 128 -6.73 -10.33 0.50
C ALA A 128 -7.37 -11.67 0.88
N ARG A 129 -8.21 -11.68 1.92
CA ARG A 129 -9.01 -12.85 2.30
C ARG A 129 -9.96 -13.29 1.18
N VAL A 130 -10.70 -12.35 0.58
CA VAL A 130 -11.60 -12.63 -0.56
C VAL A 130 -10.81 -13.22 -1.73
N ILE A 131 -9.63 -12.68 -2.04
CA ILE A 131 -8.74 -13.22 -3.08
C ILE A 131 -8.34 -14.66 -2.73
N HIS A 132 -8.02 -14.94 -1.46
CA HIS A 132 -7.66 -16.29 -1.04
C HIS A 132 -8.82 -17.29 -1.24
N THR A 133 -10.06 -16.89 -0.98
CA THR A 133 -11.23 -17.77 -1.06
C THR A 133 -11.71 -17.98 -2.51
N TRP A 134 -11.59 -16.97 -3.37
CA TRP A 134 -12.18 -16.98 -4.71
C TRP A 134 -11.21 -17.25 -5.86
N PHE A 135 -9.90 -17.24 -5.60
CA PHE A 135 -8.88 -17.45 -6.63
C PHE A 135 -7.99 -18.65 -6.31
N PRO A 136 -7.68 -19.49 -7.32
CA PRO A 136 -6.73 -20.58 -7.14
C PRO A 136 -5.35 -20.02 -6.76
N PRO A 137 -4.50 -20.77 -6.05
CA PRO A 137 -3.17 -20.33 -5.60
C PRO A 137 -2.30 -19.70 -6.70
N SER A 138 -2.41 -20.21 -7.92
CA SER A 138 -1.67 -19.72 -9.09
C SER A 138 -2.07 -18.31 -9.56
N GLU A 139 -3.28 -17.85 -9.23
CA GLU A 139 -3.81 -16.54 -9.65
C GLU A 139 -3.79 -15.50 -8.53
N ARG A 140 -3.67 -15.91 -7.24
CA ARG A 140 -3.74 -15.00 -6.07
C ARG A 140 -2.75 -13.85 -6.13
N GLY A 141 -1.48 -14.15 -6.48
CA GLY A 141 -0.44 -13.12 -6.58
C GLY A 141 -0.74 -12.09 -7.67
N ARG A 142 -1.23 -12.53 -8.83
CA ARG A 142 -1.62 -11.64 -9.93
C ARG A 142 -2.81 -10.76 -9.55
N MET A 143 -3.82 -11.33 -8.87
CA MET A 143 -4.99 -10.58 -8.42
C MET A 143 -4.62 -9.54 -7.34
N GLN A 144 -3.73 -9.89 -6.42
CA GLN A 144 -3.19 -8.93 -5.46
C GLN A 144 -2.44 -7.78 -6.16
N GLY A 145 -1.70 -8.09 -7.23
CA GLY A 145 -1.06 -7.08 -8.07
C GLY A 145 -2.06 -6.14 -8.74
N PHE A 146 -3.18 -6.67 -9.26
CA PHE A 146 -4.26 -5.83 -9.82
C PHE A 146 -4.94 -4.96 -8.76
N LEU A 147 -5.15 -5.49 -7.56
CA LEU A 147 -5.71 -4.73 -6.44
C LEU A 147 -4.83 -3.50 -6.11
N PHE A 148 -3.53 -3.68 -5.92
CA PHE A 148 -2.62 -2.57 -5.65
C PHE A 148 -2.41 -1.65 -6.86
N GLY A 149 -2.40 -2.20 -8.08
CA GLY A 149 -2.33 -1.41 -9.31
C GLY A 149 -3.52 -0.46 -9.46
N SER A 150 -4.72 -0.93 -9.15
CA SER A 150 -5.94 -0.12 -9.20
C SER A 150 -5.95 0.97 -8.13
N ALA A 151 -5.39 0.71 -6.95
CA ALA A 151 -5.16 1.73 -5.92
C ALA A 151 -4.27 2.86 -6.46
N GLN A 152 -3.19 2.51 -7.17
CA GLN A 152 -2.31 3.52 -7.78
C GLN A 152 -3.02 4.32 -8.87
N VAL A 153 -3.88 3.69 -9.69
CA VAL A 153 -4.70 4.41 -10.68
C VAL A 153 -5.63 5.40 -9.97
N GLY A 154 -6.30 4.98 -8.89
CA GLY A 154 -7.11 5.88 -8.07
C GLY A 154 -6.31 7.08 -7.54
N ALA A 155 -5.11 6.83 -7.02
CA ALA A 155 -4.22 7.88 -6.53
C ALA A 155 -3.82 8.89 -7.63
N VAL A 156 -3.53 8.40 -8.84
CA VAL A 156 -3.14 9.24 -9.98
C VAL A 156 -4.31 10.12 -10.46
N VAL A 157 -5.51 9.57 -10.52
CA VAL A 157 -6.69 10.28 -11.02
C VAL A 157 -7.22 11.30 -10.00
N ALA A 158 -7.08 11.02 -8.72
CA ALA A 158 -7.70 11.78 -7.64
C ALA A 158 -7.37 13.28 -7.65
N PRO A 159 -6.11 13.76 -7.74
CA PRO A 159 -5.84 15.20 -7.67
C PRO A 159 -6.47 15.98 -8.81
N ALA A 160 -6.32 15.52 -10.05
CA ALA A 160 -6.88 16.20 -11.22
C ALA A 160 -8.40 16.24 -11.21
N LEU A 161 -9.04 15.12 -10.85
CA LEU A 161 -10.51 15.03 -10.76
C LEU A 161 -11.04 15.90 -9.62
N THR A 162 -10.42 15.84 -8.45
CA THR A 162 -10.79 16.67 -7.30
C THR A 162 -10.64 18.16 -7.60
N ALA A 163 -9.55 18.56 -8.25
CA ALA A 163 -9.32 19.96 -8.63
C ALA A 163 -10.43 20.49 -9.54
N GLN A 164 -10.87 19.71 -10.53
CA GLN A 164 -11.96 20.09 -11.43
C GLN A 164 -13.31 20.23 -10.72
N ILE A 165 -13.60 19.32 -9.77
CA ILE A 165 -14.84 19.39 -8.98
C ILE A 165 -14.80 20.63 -8.08
N ILE A 166 -13.68 20.90 -7.41
CA ILE A 166 -13.51 22.04 -6.52
C ILE A 166 -13.70 23.35 -7.28
N GLU A 167 -13.13 23.47 -8.46
CA GLU A 167 -13.21 24.70 -9.29
C GLU A 167 -14.64 25.02 -9.72
N ARG A 168 -15.45 23.99 -10.02
CA ARG A 168 -16.81 24.17 -10.53
C ARG A 168 -17.87 24.26 -9.45
N LEU A 169 -17.72 23.46 -8.39
CA LEU A 169 -18.77 23.21 -7.39
C LEU A 169 -18.33 23.52 -5.96
N GLY A 170 -17.04 23.77 -5.73
CA GLY A 170 -16.47 23.92 -4.40
C GLY A 170 -16.06 22.59 -3.76
N TRP A 171 -15.20 22.67 -2.72
CA TRP A 171 -14.60 21.50 -2.08
C TRP A 171 -15.62 20.59 -1.36
N HIS A 172 -16.73 21.14 -0.87
CA HIS A 172 -17.80 20.38 -0.22
C HIS A 172 -18.36 19.29 -1.14
N TRP A 173 -18.62 19.65 -2.39
CA TRP A 173 -19.18 18.73 -3.39
C TRP A 173 -18.19 17.64 -3.85
N ALA A 174 -16.89 17.88 -3.77
CA ALA A 174 -15.90 16.83 -4.04
C ALA A 174 -16.08 15.66 -3.07
N PHE A 175 -16.23 15.95 -1.79
CA PHE A 175 -16.45 14.91 -0.78
C PHE A 175 -17.81 14.22 -0.92
N VAL A 176 -18.87 14.97 -1.24
CA VAL A 176 -20.20 14.39 -1.50
C VAL A 176 -20.15 13.45 -2.71
N PHE A 177 -19.50 13.88 -3.80
CA PHE A 177 -19.38 13.06 -5.02
C PHE A 177 -18.64 11.74 -4.76
N PHE A 178 -17.47 11.78 -4.14
CA PHE A 178 -16.70 10.58 -3.86
C PHE A 178 -17.41 9.64 -2.86
N GLY A 179 -18.01 10.18 -1.82
CA GLY A 179 -18.79 9.36 -0.89
C GLY A 179 -20.02 8.70 -1.54
N LEU A 180 -20.67 9.35 -2.49
CA LEU A 180 -21.73 8.72 -3.29
C LEU A 180 -21.20 7.59 -4.19
N VAL A 181 -20.04 7.77 -4.82
CA VAL A 181 -19.38 6.71 -5.62
C VAL A 181 -19.13 5.47 -4.75
N GLY A 182 -18.58 5.65 -3.56
CA GLY A 182 -18.35 4.55 -2.63
C GLY A 182 -19.65 3.89 -2.16
N THR A 183 -20.70 4.67 -1.88
CA THR A 183 -22.01 4.15 -1.49
C THR A 183 -22.64 3.29 -2.60
N VAL A 184 -22.59 3.76 -3.86
CA VAL A 184 -23.08 3.00 -5.02
C VAL A 184 -22.28 1.71 -5.20
N TRP A 185 -20.96 1.79 -5.06
CA TRP A 185 -20.10 0.61 -5.09
C TRP A 185 -20.50 -0.41 -4.01
N ALA A 186 -20.71 0.04 -2.76
CA ALA A 186 -21.07 -0.83 -1.66
C ALA A 186 -22.43 -1.52 -1.86
N ALA A 187 -23.41 -0.80 -2.38
CA ALA A 187 -24.72 -1.35 -2.69
C ALA A 187 -24.63 -2.44 -3.78
N GLY A 188 -23.88 -2.16 -4.86
CA GLY A 188 -23.64 -3.14 -5.91
C GLY A 188 -22.88 -4.38 -5.44
N PHE A 189 -21.83 -4.17 -4.64
CA PHE A 189 -21.03 -5.25 -4.08
C PHE A 189 -21.88 -6.13 -3.13
N TRP A 190 -22.66 -5.52 -2.25
CA TRP A 190 -23.57 -6.24 -1.36
C TRP A 190 -24.58 -7.10 -2.13
N TRP A 191 -25.13 -6.59 -3.18
CA TRP A 191 -26.10 -7.34 -3.99
C TRP A 191 -25.44 -8.49 -4.73
N TRP A 192 -24.26 -8.29 -5.31
CA TRP A 192 -23.57 -9.27 -6.16
C TRP A 192 -22.76 -10.29 -5.39
N PHE A 193 -21.93 -9.88 -4.40
CA PHE A 193 -20.93 -10.73 -3.77
C PHE A 193 -21.54 -11.75 -2.80
N ARG A 194 -20.93 -12.94 -2.73
CA ARG A 194 -21.17 -13.99 -1.73
C ARG A 194 -19.84 -14.44 -1.13
N ASP A 195 -19.82 -14.74 0.17
CA ASP A 195 -18.59 -15.17 0.86
C ASP A 195 -18.05 -16.48 0.29
N ASP A 196 -18.93 -17.44 0.02
CA ASP A 196 -18.59 -18.74 -0.55
C ASP A 196 -18.91 -18.75 -2.06
N PRO A 197 -17.90 -19.01 -2.94
CA PRO A 197 -18.10 -19.11 -4.37
C PRO A 197 -19.12 -20.22 -4.77
N ALA A 198 -19.25 -21.29 -3.97
CA ALA A 198 -20.22 -22.37 -4.22
C ALA A 198 -21.68 -21.88 -4.14
N ASN A 199 -21.95 -20.85 -3.33
CA ASN A 199 -23.27 -20.27 -3.15
C ASN A 199 -23.57 -19.11 -4.13
N HIS A 200 -22.67 -18.82 -5.09
CA HIS A 200 -22.85 -17.73 -6.02
C HIS A 200 -23.52 -18.19 -7.31
N PRO A 201 -24.66 -17.58 -7.74
CA PRO A 201 -25.42 -18.05 -8.89
C PRO A 201 -24.67 -17.92 -10.23
N GLY A 202 -23.64 -17.09 -10.30
CA GLY A 202 -22.80 -16.89 -11.49
C GLY A 202 -21.56 -17.79 -11.54
N VAL A 203 -21.42 -18.77 -10.64
CA VAL A 203 -20.29 -19.72 -10.62
C VAL A 203 -20.81 -21.12 -10.89
N ASN A 204 -20.32 -21.72 -11.98
CA ASN A 204 -20.67 -23.09 -12.33
C ASN A 204 -19.69 -24.11 -11.70
N PRO A 205 -20.01 -25.42 -11.69
CA PRO A 205 -19.15 -26.44 -11.10
C PRO A 205 -17.74 -26.49 -11.71
N VAL A 206 -17.59 -26.14 -12.99
CA VAL A 206 -16.29 -26.12 -13.68
C VAL A 206 -15.41 -24.98 -13.15
N GLU A 207 -15.95 -23.79 -12.96
CA GLU A 207 -15.24 -22.68 -12.35
C GLU A 207 -14.91 -22.95 -10.88
N LEU A 208 -15.85 -23.55 -10.14
CA LEU A 208 -15.63 -23.92 -8.75
C LEU A 208 -14.47 -24.93 -8.60
N ALA A 209 -14.38 -25.90 -9.52
CA ALA A 209 -13.26 -26.83 -9.56
C ALA A 209 -11.90 -26.11 -9.84
N ILE A 210 -11.90 -25.06 -10.66
CA ILE A 210 -10.71 -24.24 -10.90
C ILE A 210 -10.33 -23.46 -9.63
N ILE A 211 -11.29 -22.87 -8.94
CA ILE A 211 -11.06 -22.09 -7.69
C ILE A 211 -10.39 -22.98 -6.65
N HIS A 212 -10.87 -24.22 -6.48
CA HIS A 212 -10.33 -25.17 -5.50
C HIS A 212 -9.10 -25.95 -6.00
N HIS A 213 -8.73 -25.79 -7.29
CA HIS A 213 -7.58 -26.49 -7.85
C HIS A 213 -6.27 -26.01 -7.21
N GLY A 214 -5.50 -26.94 -6.65
CA GLY A 214 -4.22 -26.65 -6.00
C GLY A 214 -4.35 -26.17 -4.55
N GLU A 215 -5.54 -26.23 -3.94
CA GLU A 215 -5.65 -26.11 -2.49
C GLU A 215 -5.02 -27.34 -1.85
N SER A 216 -3.76 -27.22 -1.47
CA SER A 216 -3.12 -28.16 -0.58
C SER A 216 -3.87 -28.12 0.77
N ARG A 217 -4.24 -29.28 1.33
CA ARG A 217 -4.74 -29.39 2.69
C ARG A 217 -3.89 -28.51 3.59
N ALA A 218 -4.55 -27.61 4.33
CA ALA A 218 -3.94 -26.61 5.18
C ALA A 218 -2.66 -27.14 5.84
N GLU A 219 -1.52 -26.49 5.54
CA GLU A 219 -0.33 -26.62 6.37
C GLU A 219 -0.77 -26.33 7.80
N GLY A 220 -0.33 -27.17 8.76
CA GLY A 220 -0.73 -27.05 10.15
C GLY A 220 -0.58 -25.66 10.73
N PRO A 221 -1.08 -25.38 11.93
CA PRO A 221 -1.13 -24.03 12.49
C PRO A 221 0.24 -23.37 12.44
N THR A 222 0.27 -22.15 11.89
CA THR A 222 1.50 -21.35 11.82
C THR A 222 2.10 -21.23 13.22
N PRO A 223 3.37 -21.55 13.43
CA PRO A 223 3.96 -21.48 14.76
C PRO A 223 3.87 -20.06 15.32
N PRO A 224 3.65 -19.91 16.63
CA PRO A 224 3.51 -18.60 17.25
C PRO A 224 4.79 -17.78 17.10
N ILE A 225 4.62 -16.50 16.80
CA ILE A 225 5.73 -15.56 16.62
C ILE A 225 6.43 -15.30 17.94
N ARG A 226 7.73 -15.45 17.96
CA ARG A 226 8.58 -14.98 19.06
C ARG A 226 8.90 -13.50 18.88
N TRP A 227 8.02 -12.61 19.36
CA TRP A 227 8.21 -11.15 19.26
C TRP A 227 9.57 -10.67 19.76
N GLY A 228 10.16 -11.32 20.78
CA GLY A 228 11.50 -11.01 21.22
C GLY A 228 12.55 -11.17 20.12
N GLN A 229 12.48 -12.22 19.30
CA GLN A 229 13.39 -12.42 18.17
C GLN A 229 13.16 -11.38 17.06
N VAL A 230 11.89 -11.05 16.77
CA VAL A 230 11.54 -10.05 15.77
C VAL A 230 12.09 -8.68 16.14
N LEU A 231 11.87 -8.25 17.39
CA LEU A 231 12.25 -6.93 17.88
C LEU A 231 13.76 -6.79 18.19
N THR A 232 14.52 -7.89 18.25
CA THR A 232 15.99 -7.87 18.41
C THR A 232 16.75 -8.16 17.11
N ASN A 233 16.04 -8.61 16.05
CA ASN A 233 16.67 -8.93 14.78
C ASN A 233 17.10 -7.66 14.04
N ARG A 234 18.42 -7.50 13.83
CA ARG A 234 19.00 -6.32 13.19
C ARG A 234 18.46 -6.07 11.77
N GLY A 235 18.19 -7.11 10.99
CA GLY A 235 17.64 -6.98 9.67
C GLY A 235 16.20 -6.42 9.71
N VAL A 236 15.37 -6.91 10.63
CA VAL A 236 14.00 -6.41 10.83
C VAL A 236 14.01 -4.96 11.28
N LEU A 237 14.84 -4.62 12.28
CA LEU A 237 14.96 -3.23 12.76
C LEU A 237 15.40 -2.27 11.63
N THR A 238 16.37 -2.72 10.82
CA THR A 238 16.82 -1.92 9.66
C THR A 238 15.67 -1.69 8.66
N LEU A 239 14.87 -2.72 8.36
CA LEU A 239 13.70 -2.58 7.49
C LEU A 239 12.63 -1.65 8.08
N CYS A 240 12.42 -1.69 9.39
CA CYS A 240 11.52 -0.77 10.09
C CYS A 240 11.99 0.70 9.96
N VAL A 241 13.29 0.96 10.15
CA VAL A 241 13.86 2.31 9.97
C VAL A 241 13.67 2.79 8.53
N ILE A 242 13.96 1.93 7.54
CA ILE A 242 13.75 2.24 6.13
C ILE A 242 12.28 2.59 5.87
N MET A 243 11.34 1.85 6.48
CA MET A 243 9.91 2.11 6.33
C MET A 243 9.50 3.47 6.86
N ILE A 244 9.97 3.83 8.06
CA ILE A 244 9.72 5.15 8.65
C ILE A 244 10.20 6.25 7.69
N MET A 245 11.44 6.15 7.20
CA MET A 245 12.05 7.17 6.33
C MET A 245 11.37 7.21 4.95
N ALA A 246 11.01 6.07 4.38
CA ALA A 246 10.28 5.97 3.12
C ALA A 246 8.88 6.58 3.23
N CYS A 247 8.15 6.30 4.30
CA CYS A 247 6.85 6.90 4.56
C CYS A 247 6.98 8.40 4.84
N PHE A 248 8.01 8.85 5.56
CA PHE A 248 8.26 10.27 5.77
C PHE A 248 8.38 11.02 4.44
N TYR A 249 9.15 10.49 3.49
CA TYR A 249 9.29 11.09 2.15
C TYR A 249 7.98 11.03 1.35
N SER A 250 7.32 9.87 1.31
CA SER A 250 6.14 9.66 0.46
C SER A 250 4.93 10.48 0.91
N TYR A 251 4.73 10.65 2.21
CA TYR A 251 3.55 11.33 2.74
C TYR A 251 3.52 12.83 2.48
N PHE A 252 4.66 13.45 2.14
CA PHE A 252 4.66 14.79 1.57
C PHE A 252 3.82 14.83 0.28
N PHE A 253 4.06 13.92 -0.65
CA PHE A 253 3.35 13.88 -1.94
C PHE A 253 1.87 13.51 -1.80
N TYR A 254 1.56 12.60 -0.90
CA TYR A 254 0.17 12.19 -0.63
C TYR A 254 -0.64 13.23 0.15
N SER A 255 -0.01 14.15 0.88
CA SER A 255 -0.69 15.03 1.82
C SER A 255 -0.56 16.51 1.48
N TRP A 256 0.62 16.99 1.09
CA TRP A 256 0.95 18.41 1.03
C TRP A 256 1.31 18.94 -0.36
N PHE A 257 1.62 18.06 -1.29
CA PHE A 257 2.17 18.46 -2.59
C PHE A 257 1.25 19.41 -3.38
N PRO A 258 -0.09 19.21 -3.47
CA PRO A 258 -0.98 20.16 -4.13
C PRO A 258 -0.92 21.55 -3.49
N LYS A 259 -0.83 21.62 -2.15
CA LYS A 259 -0.71 22.89 -1.44
C LYS A 259 0.61 23.58 -1.72
N TYR A 260 1.72 22.85 -1.73
CA TYR A 260 3.02 23.37 -2.11
C TYR A 260 2.99 23.97 -3.51
N LEU A 261 2.37 23.31 -4.49
CA LEU A 261 2.24 23.82 -5.85
C LEU A 261 1.43 25.13 -5.89
N ARG A 262 0.37 25.24 -5.09
CA ARG A 262 -0.44 26.46 -5.01
C ARG A 262 0.28 27.61 -4.29
N GLN A 263 0.79 27.37 -3.09
CA GLN A 263 1.36 28.42 -2.24
C GLN A 263 2.85 28.65 -2.49
N GLY A 264 3.62 27.60 -2.70
CA GLY A 264 5.06 27.68 -2.96
C GLY A 264 5.40 28.08 -4.40
N ARG A 265 4.60 27.62 -5.36
CA ARG A 265 4.85 27.86 -6.80
C ARG A 265 3.83 28.77 -7.47
N GLY A 266 2.79 29.24 -6.76
CA GLY A 266 1.81 30.20 -7.26
C GLY A 266 0.86 29.64 -8.33
N LEU A 267 0.65 28.33 -8.39
CA LEU A 267 -0.23 27.70 -9.36
C LEU A 267 -1.69 27.79 -8.93
N ASP A 268 -2.58 27.85 -9.91
CA ASP A 268 -4.00 27.64 -9.70
C ASP A 268 -4.31 26.19 -9.31
N ASN A 269 -5.54 25.96 -8.86
CA ASN A 269 -5.98 24.67 -8.36
C ASN A 269 -5.94 23.56 -9.42
N ILE A 270 -6.28 23.87 -10.68
CA ILE A 270 -6.35 22.88 -11.77
C ILE A 270 -4.94 22.45 -12.17
N HIS A 271 -4.02 23.38 -12.41
CA HIS A 271 -2.64 23.05 -12.76
C HIS A 271 -1.94 22.31 -11.63
N ALA A 272 -2.15 22.72 -10.37
CA ALA A 272 -1.62 21.98 -9.21
C ALA A 272 -2.15 20.54 -9.17
N GLY A 273 -3.41 20.31 -9.47
CA GLY A 273 -4.00 18.97 -9.55
C GLY A 273 -3.38 18.09 -10.63
N TYR A 274 -3.18 18.63 -11.84
CA TYR A 274 -2.54 17.86 -12.92
C TYR A 274 -1.07 17.53 -12.62
N LEU A 275 -0.30 18.47 -12.08
CA LEU A 275 1.09 18.20 -11.71
C LEU A 275 1.20 17.23 -10.53
N ALA A 276 0.27 17.29 -9.59
CA ALA A 276 0.20 16.30 -8.52
C ALA A 276 -0.11 14.89 -9.06
N SER A 277 -1.04 14.78 -10.01
CA SER A 277 -1.33 13.52 -10.72
C SER A 277 -0.09 12.99 -11.45
N LEU A 278 0.69 13.86 -12.12
CA LEU A 278 1.93 13.47 -12.80
C LEU A 278 2.95 12.85 -11.82
N VAL A 279 3.14 13.45 -10.65
CA VAL A 279 4.07 12.91 -9.64
C VAL A 279 3.60 11.57 -9.11
N LEU A 280 2.31 11.42 -8.84
CA LEU A 280 1.74 10.13 -8.41
C LEU A 280 1.79 9.06 -9.52
N ALA A 281 1.71 9.46 -10.81
CA ALA A 281 1.95 8.56 -11.93
C ALA A 281 3.39 8.02 -11.95
N GLY A 282 4.37 8.84 -11.54
CA GLY A 282 5.74 8.39 -11.31
C GLY A 282 5.81 7.26 -10.28
N SER A 283 5.12 7.40 -9.13
CA SER A 283 4.99 6.33 -8.12
C SER A 283 4.41 5.05 -8.71
N ALA A 284 3.29 5.15 -9.42
CA ALA A 284 2.63 4.01 -10.06
C ALA A 284 3.57 3.28 -11.03
N ALA A 285 4.27 4.03 -11.90
CA ALA A 285 5.26 3.49 -12.83
C ALA A 285 6.43 2.81 -12.08
N GLY A 286 6.87 3.41 -10.97
CA GLY A 286 7.92 2.87 -10.11
C GLY A 286 7.53 1.52 -9.49
N VAL A 287 6.32 1.41 -8.94
CA VAL A 287 5.81 0.14 -8.36
C VAL A 287 5.73 -0.95 -9.43
N LEU A 288 5.16 -0.65 -10.60
CA LEU A 288 5.02 -1.61 -11.70
C LEU A 288 6.39 -2.05 -12.24
N GLY A 289 7.27 -1.09 -12.52
CA GLY A 289 8.64 -1.37 -12.98
C GLY A 289 9.47 -2.11 -11.93
N GLY A 290 9.28 -1.77 -10.65
CA GLY A 290 9.95 -2.42 -9.52
C GLY A 290 9.59 -3.89 -9.36
N GLY A 291 8.34 -4.27 -9.61
CA GLY A 291 7.93 -5.68 -9.64
C GLY A 291 8.67 -6.48 -10.72
N TRP A 292 8.71 -5.96 -11.94
CA TRP A 292 9.47 -6.57 -13.03
C TRP A 292 10.96 -6.70 -12.71
N VAL A 293 11.56 -5.66 -12.12
CA VAL A 293 12.97 -5.68 -11.68
C VAL A 293 13.19 -6.74 -10.60
N ALA A 294 12.29 -6.85 -9.62
CA ALA A 294 12.37 -7.87 -8.57
C ALA A 294 12.36 -9.28 -9.14
N ASP A 295 11.47 -9.56 -10.10
CA ASP A 295 11.40 -10.86 -10.79
C ASP A 295 12.67 -11.15 -11.57
N ARG A 296 13.22 -10.13 -12.25
CA ARG A 296 14.46 -10.30 -13.01
C ARG A 296 15.65 -10.57 -12.11
N ILE A 297 15.78 -9.88 -11.00
CA ILE A 297 16.82 -10.15 -9.99
C ILE A 297 16.66 -11.57 -9.44
N ALA A 298 15.45 -12.00 -9.12
CA ALA A 298 15.19 -13.34 -8.60
C ALA A 298 15.64 -14.45 -9.59
N ARG A 299 15.37 -14.27 -10.89
CA ARG A 299 15.76 -15.22 -11.94
C ARG A 299 17.26 -15.26 -12.22
N LEU A 300 17.97 -14.13 -12.09
CA LEU A 300 19.40 -14.01 -12.40
C LEU A 300 20.30 -14.31 -11.19
N SER A 301 19.75 -14.44 -9.99
CA SER A 301 20.52 -14.67 -8.77
C SER A 301 20.72 -16.16 -8.52
N VAL A 302 21.94 -16.52 -8.16
CA VAL A 302 22.33 -17.92 -7.88
C VAL A 302 21.68 -18.42 -6.58
N ASP A 303 21.54 -17.55 -5.58
CA ASP A 303 20.95 -17.85 -4.28
C ASP A 303 20.20 -16.65 -3.68
N THR A 304 19.55 -16.89 -2.55
CA THR A 304 18.80 -15.85 -1.84
C THR A 304 19.69 -14.69 -1.37
N ARG A 305 20.91 -14.96 -0.91
CA ARG A 305 21.83 -13.91 -0.43
C ARG A 305 22.30 -13.01 -1.57
N ALA A 306 22.59 -13.61 -2.73
CA ALA A 306 22.92 -12.85 -3.95
C ALA A 306 21.76 -11.98 -4.40
N ALA A 307 20.53 -12.51 -4.42
CA ALA A 307 19.33 -11.76 -4.75
C ALA A 307 19.11 -10.56 -3.80
N VAL A 308 19.18 -10.79 -2.49
CA VAL A 308 19.02 -9.72 -1.49
C VAL A 308 20.13 -8.67 -1.61
N THR A 309 21.37 -9.10 -1.92
CA THR A 309 22.49 -8.17 -2.14
C THR A 309 22.25 -7.30 -3.39
N ALA A 310 21.76 -7.86 -4.47
CA ALA A 310 21.42 -7.13 -5.68
C ALA A 310 20.26 -6.12 -5.42
N GLN A 311 19.21 -6.56 -4.73
CA GLN A 311 18.07 -5.71 -4.35
C GLN A 311 18.50 -4.56 -3.41
N ARG A 312 19.41 -4.82 -2.47
CA ARG A 312 20.00 -3.81 -1.60
C ARG A 312 20.78 -2.76 -2.39
N ARG A 313 21.65 -3.19 -3.32
CA ARG A 313 22.42 -2.26 -4.18
C ARG A 313 21.49 -1.42 -5.06
N LEU A 314 20.48 -2.03 -5.64
CA LEU A 314 19.44 -1.32 -6.38
C LEU A 314 18.79 -0.24 -5.51
N ALA A 315 18.38 -0.58 -4.29
CA ALA A 315 17.75 0.37 -3.37
C ALA A 315 18.68 1.57 -3.08
N VAL A 316 19.96 1.33 -2.77
CA VAL A 316 20.93 2.41 -2.56
C VAL A 316 20.99 3.38 -3.75
N VAL A 317 21.12 2.82 -4.97
CA VAL A 317 21.18 3.64 -6.19
C VAL A 317 19.87 4.41 -6.39
N CYS A 318 18.73 3.76 -6.26
CA CYS A 318 17.43 4.39 -6.44
C CYS A 318 17.19 5.53 -5.44
N TYR A 319 17.54 5.37 -4.17
CA TYR A 319 17.39 6.43 -3.16
C TYR A 319 18.34 7.60 -3.40
N LEU A 320 19.59 7.35 -3.83
CA LEU A 320 20.53 8.43 -4.21
C LEU A 320 20.07 9.18 -5.47
N VAL A 321 19.57 8.47 -6.47
CA VAL A 321 18.97 9.07 -7.67
C VAL A 321 17.74 9.89 -7.29
N ALA A 322 16.87 9.37 -6.41
CA ALA A 322 15.72 10.09 -5.93
C ALA A 322 16.10 11.39 -5.20
N ALA A 323 17.13 11.35 -4.35
CA ALA A 323 17.64 12.53 -3.66
C ALA A 323 18.18 13.59 -4.65
N GLY A 324 18.97 13.17 -5.64
CA GLY A 324 19.51 14.07 -6.67
C GLY A 324 18.41 14.72 -7.53
N LEU A 325 17.41 13.93 -7.95
CA LEU A 325 16.27 14.43 -8.74
C LEU A 325 15.37 15.37 -7.90
N LEU A 326 15.15 15.06 -6.62
CA LEU A 326 14.42 15.94 -5.71
C LEU A 326 15.12 17.28 -5.60
N TYR A 327 16.43 17.25 -5.31
CA TYR A 327 17.25 18.46 -5.16
C TYR A 327 17.34 19.28 -6.45
N ALA A 328 17.50 18.62 -7.61
CA ALA A 328 17.48 19.29 -8.90
C ALA A 328 16.14 19.98 -9.19
N GLY A 329 15.02 19.32 -8.83
CA GLY A 329 13.69 19.88 -9.00
C GLY A 329 13.46 21.18 -8.23
N ILE A 330 13.98 21.32 -7.01
CA ILE A 330 13.86 22.55 -6.22
C ILE A 330 14.50 23.74 -6.94
N ARG A 331 15.58 23.50 -7.68
CA ARG A 331 16.30 24.55 -8.43
C ARG A 331 15.60 25.00 -9.71
N CYS A 332 14.59 24.24 -10.16
CA CYS A 332 13.83 24.61 -11.34
C CYS A 332 12.86 25.75 -11.05
N GLU A 333 12.83 26.72 -11.96
CA GLU A 333 11.84 27.81 -11.91
C GLU A 333 10.49 27.35 -12.44
N LYS A 334 10.48 26.54 -13.52
CA LYS A 334 9.26 26.05 -14.16
C LYS A 334 8.63 24.92 -13.34
N PRO A 335 7.36 25.06 -12.89
CA PRO A 335 6.67 24.05 -12.09
C PRO A 335 6.52 22.70 -12.80
N GLU A 336 6.40 22.70 -14.14
CA GLU A 336 6.28 21.47 -14.93
C GLU A 336 7.59 20.66 -14.90
N MET A 337 8.74 21.33 -14.99
CA MET A 337 10.04 20.68 -14.89
C MET A 337 10.28 20.13 -13.48
N LEU A 338 9.94 20.90 -12.44
CA LEU A 338 9.95 20.43 -11.06
C LEU A 338 9.12 19.17 -10.91
N ALA A 339 7.86 19.19 -11.38
CA ALA A 339 6.96 18.04 -11.26
C ALA A 339 7.48 16.83 -12.05
N ALA A 340 8.07 17.02 -13.24
CA ALA A 340 8.68 15.93 -13.99
C ALA A 340 9.88 15.30 -13.26
N LEU A 341 10.77 16.12 -12.70
CA LEU A 341 11.91 15.63 -11.90
C LEU A 341 11.45 14.94 -10.62
N TRP A 342 10.41 15.47 -9.96
CA TRP A 342 9.87 14.86 -8.76
C TRP A 342 9.04 13.60 -9.05
N ALA A 343 8.38 13.51 -10.20
CA ALA A 343 7.80 12.27 -10.69
C ALA A 343 8.87 11.18 -10.90
N ALA A 344 9.99 11.55 -11.51
CA ALA A 344 11.13 10.65 -11.68
C ALA A 344 11.79 10.28 -10.34
N SER A 345 11.90 11.21 -9.39
CA SER A 345 12.37 10.95 -8.03
C SER A 345 11.46 9.95 -7.30
N PHE A 346 10.15 10.17 -7.37
CA PHE A 346 9.15 9.32 -6.74
C PHE A 346 9.07 7.94 -7.41
N MET A 347 9.24 7.88 -8.74
CA MET A 347 9.40 6.63 -9.49
C MET A 347 10.63 5.84 -9.03
N ALA A 348 11.80 6.49 -8.94
CA ALA A 348 13.04 5.83 -8.53
C ALA A 348 12.90 5.20 -7.14
N MET A 349 12.34 5.92 -6.18
CA MET A 349 12.09 5.41 -4.83
C MET A 349 11.09 4.25 -4.86
N HIS A 350 9.99 4.33 -5.63
CA HIS A 350 8.96 3.30 -5.67
C HIS A 350 9.35 2.03 -6.44
N ILE A 351 10.39 2.06 -7.29
CA ILE A 351 11.02 0.84 -7.84
C ILE A 351 11.51 -0.06 -6.71
N THR A 352 11.90 0.49 -5.58
CA THR A 352 12.39 -0.30 -4.45
C THR A 352 11.29 -0.97 -3.64
N LEU A 353 10.05 -0.51 -3.72
CA LEU A 353 8.94 -0.98 -2.87
C LEU A 353 8.62 -2.48 -3.03
N PRO A 354 8.42 -3.03 -4.25
CA PRO A 354 8.21 -4.47 -4.41
C PRO A 354 9.43 -5.29 -3.98
N ASN A 355 10.64 -4.80 -4.27
CA ASN A 355 11.88 -5.45 -3.88
C ASN A 355 12.02 -5.57 -2.37
N TRP A 356 11.64 -4.53 -1.67
CA TRP A 356 11.67 -4.48 -0.22
C TRP A 356 10.68 -5.46 0.43
N TRP A 357 9.44 -5.57 -0.09
CA TRP A 357 8.48 -6.58 0.35
C TRP A 357 8.97 -8.01 0.12
N VAL A 358 9.66 -8.25 -1.01
CA VAL A 358 10.30 -9.57 -1.28
C VAL A 358 11.39 -9.87 -0.25
N ILE A 359 12.23 -8.89 0.11
CA ILE A 359 13.24 -9.04 1.15
C ILE A 359 12.59 -9.36 2.50
N ALA A 360 11.57 -8.61 2.88
CA ALA A 360 10.84 -8.79 4.13
C ALA A 360 10.19 -10.18 4.21
N SER A 361 9.57 -10.64 3.13
CA SER A 361 8.97 -11.97 3.05
C SER A 361 10.00 -13.09 3.21
N ARG A 362 11.15 -12.98 2.57
CA ARG A 362 12.24 -13.95 2.71
C ARG A 362 12.83 -13.96 4.12
N GLN A 363 12.89 -12.81 4.78
CA GLN A 363 13.40 -12.68 6.15
C GLN A 363 12.44 -13.25 7.18
N ALA A 364 11.13 -13.14 6.93
CA ALA A 364 10.08 -13.57 7.83
C ALA A 364 9.82 -15.08 7.82
N GLY A 365 10.18 -15.81 6.76
CA GLY A 365 9.84 -17.22 6.59
C GLY A 365 8.33 -17.45 6.69
N LYS A 366 7.88 -18.29 7.62
CA LYS A 366 6.44 -18.57 7.85
C LYS A 366 5.67 -17.41 8.49
N ASN A 367 6.37 -16.39 9.01
CA ASN A 367 5.80 -15.26 9.76
C ASN A 367 5.59 -13.99 8.92
N VAL A 368 5.44 -14.13 7.59
CA VAL A 368 5.33 -13.00 6.63
C VAL A 368 4.24 -12.01 7.04
N GLY A 369 3.05 -12.48 7.39
CA GLY A 369 1.93 -11.61 7.73
C GLY A 369 2.21 -10.69 8.93
N ALA A 370 2.87 -11.21 9.95
CA ALA A 370 3.18 -10.43 11.14
C ALA A 370 4.32 -9.44 10.92
N LEU A 371 5.37 -9.81 10.18
CA LEU A 371 6.44 -8.87 9.84
C LEU A 371 5.91 -7.75 8.93
N CYS A 372 5.11 -8.09 7.92
CA CYS A 372 4.47 -7.11 7.06
C CYS A 372 3.53 -6.17 7.83
N GLY A 373 2.74 -6.71 8.77
CA GLY A 373 1.90 -5.90 9.65
C GLY A 373 2.71 -4.96 10.56
N LEU A 374 3.81 -5.45 11.16
CA LEU A 374 4.71 -4.61 11.94
C LEU A 374 5.30 -3.47 11.10
N MET A 375 5.79 -3.79 9.90
CA MET A 375 6.40 -2.80 9.01
C MET A 375 5.37 -1.76 8.55
N ASN A 376 4.15 -2.18 8.23
CA ASN A 376 3.09 -1.24 7.86
C ASN A 376 2.72 -0.33 9.03
N GLY A 377 2.56 -0.89 10.23
CA GLY A 377 2.26 -0.13 11.44
C GLY A 377 3.35 0.87 11.81
N ILE A 378 4.63 0.48 11.70
CA ILE A 378 5.75 1.39 11.99
C ILE A 378 5.87 2.49 10.94
N GLY A 379 5.47 2.24 9.71
CA GLY A 379 5.42 3.23 8.63
C GLY A 379 4.49 4.41 8.95
N VAL A 380 3.43 4.17 9.73
CA VAL A 380 2.52 5.22 10.21
C VAL A 380 3.27 6.30 10.99
N VAL A 381 4.31 5.93 11.74
CA VAL A 381 5.16 6.91 12.48
C VAL A 381 5.83 7.88 11.51
N GLY A 382 6.40 7.38 10.42
CA GLY A 382 7.01 8.22 9.38
C GLY A 382 5.99 9.13 8.68
N ALA A 383 4.80 8.59 8.41
CA ALA A 383 3.70 9.34 7.82
C ALA A 383 3.24 10.51 8.71
N LEU A 384 3.00 10.24 10.00
CA LEU A 384 2.60 11.25 10.98
C LEU A 384 3.71 12.32 11.16
N ALA A 385 4.96 11.88 11.24
CA ALA A 385 6.11 12.79 11.36
C ALA A 385 6.21 13.74 10.15
N SER A 386 6.03 13.23 8.91
CA SER A 386 6.03 14.04 7.70
C SER A 386 4.88 15.04 7.68
N GLN A 387 3.65 14.57 7.97
CA GLN A 387 2.47 15.42 7.97
C GLN A 387 2.60 16.58 8.97
N TRP A 388 3.05 16.28 10.18
CA TRP A 388 3.28 17.30 11.21
C TRP A 388 4.41 18.25 10.85
N PHE A 389 5.55 17.70 10.41
CA PHE A 389 6.75 18.47 10.07
C PHE A 389 6.44 19.55 9.03
N VAL A 390 5.78 19.20 7.94
CA VAL A 390 5.48 20.15 6.86
C VAL A 390 4.62 21.31 7.35
N GLY A 391 3.54 21.04 8.08
CA GLY A 391 2.67 22.09 8.56
C GLY A 391 3.32 22.99 9.60
N ALA A 392 4.04 22.39 10.56
CA ALA A 392 4.76 23.14 11.59
C ALA A 392 5.88 23.99 10.98
N TYR A 393 6.61 23.45 9.99
CA TYR A 393 7.67 24.15 9.29
C TYR A 393 7.12 25.34 8.48
N ALA A 394 6.04 25.13 7.74
CA ALA A 394 5.41 26.19 6.95
C ALA A 394 4.90 27.34 7.83
N ASP A 395 4.24 27.05 8.96
CA ASP A 395 3.80 28.08 9.92
C ASP A 395 5.00 28.80 10.58
N TYR A 396 6.11 28.09 10.86
CA TYR A 396 7.32 28.69 11.41
C TYR A 396 7.97 29.69 10.43
N GLN A 397 8.05 29.33 9.16
CA GLN A 397 8.61 30.21 8.13
C GLN A 397 7.71 31.42 7.85
N GLU A 398 6.39 31.20 7.86
CA GLU A 398 5.39 32.28 7.71
C GLU A 398 5.52 33.29 8.84
N LYS A 399 5.68 32.86 10.09
CA LYS A 399 5.94 33.76 11.26
C LYS A 399 7.22 34.57 11.13
N LYS A 400 8.20 34.09 10.35
CA LYS A 400 9.43 34.84 10.02
C LYS A 400 9.25 35.80 8.84
N GLY A 401 8.09 35.84 8.23
CA GLY A 401 7.78 36.70 7.09
C GLY A 401 8.12 36.10 5.73
N PHE A 402 8.52 34.81 5.67
CA PHE A 402 8.77 34.14 4.40
C PHE A 402 7.45 33.70 3.75
N THR A 403 7.38 33.84 2.44
CA THR A 403 6.21 33.43 1.63
C THR A 403 6.68 32.75 0.34
N GLY A 404 5.77 32.05 -0.33
CA GLY A 404 6.07 31.39 -1.61
C GLY A 404 7.20 30.39 -1.50
N ARG A 405 8.17 30.45 -2.41
CA ARG A 405 9.30 29.52 -2.47
C ARG A 405 10.17 29.57 -1.23
N ASP A 406 10.43 30.73 -0.67
CA ASP A 406 11.28 30.92 0.49
C ASP A 406 10.68 30.28 1.77
N GLN A 407 9.35 30.20 1.84
CA GLN A 407 8.63 29.49 2.91
C GLN A 407 8.75 27.97 2.78
N TRP A 408 8.69 27.44 1.55
CA TRP A 408 8.51 26.02 1.32
C TRP A 408 9.77 25.29 0.86
N ASP A 409 10.58 25.87 -0.05
CA ASP A 409 11.70 25.18 -0.69
C ASP A 409 12.77 24.69 0.29
N PRO A 410 13.15 25.40 1.39
CA PRO A 410 14.23 24.93 2.26
C PRO A 410 13.94 23.64 3.02
N MET A 411 12.66 23.25 3.20
CA MET A 411 12.35 21.97 3.85
C MET A 411 12.78 20.76 3.01
N PHE A 412 12.91 20.91 1.68
CA PHE A 412 13.30 19.81 0.81
C PHE A 412 14.77 19.41 0.93
N ASP A 413 15.61 20.26 1.49
CA ASP A 413 16.97 19.86 1.89
C ASP A 413 16.91 18.74 2.95
N ILE A 414 15.95 18.83 3.88
CA ILE A 414 15.70 17.77 4.88
C ILE A 414 15.19 16.50 4.22
N TYR A 415 14.24 16.60 3.25
CA TYR A 415 13.76 15.45 2.51
C TYR A 415 14.85 14.78 1.67
N ALA A 416 15.72 15.58 1.02
CA ALA A 416 16.87 15.06 0.29
C ALA A 416 17.87 14.37 1.23
N LEU A 417 18.14 14.95 2.40
CA LEU A 417 18.97 14.32 3.43
C LEU A 417 18.36 12.99 3.91
N VAL A 418 17.05 12.92 4.14
CA VAL A 418 16.37 11.69 4.54
C VAL A 418 16.54 10.60 3.48
N LEU A 419 16.44 10.93 2.18
CA LEU A 419 16.69 9.96 1.10
C LEU A 419 18.14 9.46 1.09
N VAL A 420 19.12 10.35 1.28
CA VAL A 420 20.55 9.97 1.39
C VAL A 420 20.78 9.08 2.61
N LEU A 421 20.22 9.43 3.76
CA LEU A 421 20.30 8.61 4.97
C LEU A 421 19.62 7.24 4.78
N THR A 422 18.49 7.20 4.05
CA THR A 422 17.83 5.93 3.71
C THR A 422 18.75 5.05 2.84
N ALA A 423 19.44 5.64 1.86
CA ALA A 423 20.45 4.92 1.09
C ALA A 423 21.59 4.38 1.96
N ALA A 424 22.07 5.17 2.93
CA ALA A 424 23.08 4.73 3.90
C ALA A 424 22.57 3.59 4.79
N VAL A 425 21.32 3.67 5.27
CA VAL A 425 20.70 2.58 6.04
C VAL A 425 20.56 1.32 5.19
N TRP A 426 20.16 1.43 3.93
CA TRP A 426 20.17 0.31 3.00
C TRP A 426 21.56 -0.29 2.80
N TRP A 427 22.61 0.52 2.73
CA TRP A 427 23.97 0.04 2.61
C TRP A 427 24.42 -0.81 3.80
N THR A 428 23.93 -0.51 5.01
CA THR A 428 24.22 -1.28 6.24
C THR A 428 23.35 -2.53 6.40
N TYR A 429 22.27 -2.67 5.62
CA TYR A 429 21.35 -3.80 5.74
C TYR A 429 22.05 -5.13 5.57
N ARG A 430 21.79 -6.07 6.49
CA ARG A 430 22.26 -7.45 6.44
C ARG A 430 21.09 -8.40 6.53
N TYR A 431 21.05 -9.36 5.62
CA TYR A 431 20.03 -10.40 5.60
C TYR A 431 20.24 -11.36 6.78
N THR A 432 19.32 -11.37 7.72
CA THR A 432 19.31 -12.20 8.93
C THR A 432 17.92 -12.84 9.06
N PRO A 433 17.66 -14.00 8.42
CA PRO A 433 16.37 -14.65 8.48
C PRO A 433 15.96 -14.94 9.92
N LEU A 434 14.64 -14.86 10.20
CA LEU A 434 14.08 -15.28 11.47
C LEU A 434 14.16 -16.81 11.55
N GLU A 435 14.69 -17.35 12.65
CA GLU A 435 14.79 -18.79 12.87
C GLU A 435 13.40 -19.40 13.02
N GLU A 436 13.16 -20.55 12.40
CA GLU A 436 11.92 -21.31 12.59
C GLU A 436 11.86 -21.89 14.01
N VAL A 437 10.68 -21.91 14.60
CA VAL A 437 10.46 -22.58 15.90
C VAL A 437 10.58 -24.09 15.66
N GLY A 438 11.72 -24.66 15.94
CA GLY A 438 12.04 -26.07 15.71
C GLY A 438 13.53 -26.37 15.57
N ASP A 439 14.34 -25.38 15.20
CA ASP A 439 15.79 -25.54 15.21
C ASP A 439 16.34 -25.22 16.61
N GLU A 440 16.15 -26.12 17.56
CA GLU A 440 16.98 -26.11 18.77
C GLU A 440 18.44 -26.41 18.33
N PRO A 441 19.43 -25.62 18.74
CA PRO A 441 20.83 -25.94 18.55
C PRO A 441 21.22 -27.08 19.50
N GLY A 442 20.78 -28.30 19.22
CA GLY A 442 21.00 -29.44 20.12
C GLY A 442 20.52 -30.79 19.58
N GLY A 443 19.85 -30.85 18.46
CA GLY A 443 19.46 -32.12 17.79
C GLY A 443 20.68 -32.79 17.16
N ILE A 444 21.25 -33.71 17.87
CA ILE A 444 22.34 -34.60 17.49
C ILE A 444 22.09 -35.18 16.08
N LYS A 445 22.93 -34.79 15.10
CA LYS A 445 23.14 -35.53 13.88
C LYS A 445 23.89 -36.83 14.24
N ASN A 446 23.20 -37.83 14.76
CA ASN A 446 23.69 -39.19 14.88
C ASN A 446 22.60 -40.14 14.40
N GLY A 447 22.82 -40.71 13.26
CA GLY A 447 22.03 -41.87 12.85
C GLY A 447 21.74 -41.96 11.34
N LEU A 448 22.77 -41.98 10.50
CA LEU A 448 22.69 -42.62 9.19
C LEU A 448 24.11 -42.82 8.65
N ALA A 449 24.85 -43.69 9.33
CA ALA A 449 26.01 -44.35 8.76
C ALA A 449 25.92 -45.79 9.27
N ASN A 450 25.18 -46.64 8.56
CA ASN A 450 25.32 -48.09 8.49
C ASN A 450 24.15 -48.67 7.70
N SER A 451 24.16 -48.54 6.38
CA SER A 451 23.50 -49.51 5.51
C SER A 451 24.61 -50.40 4.92
N HIS A 452 24.68 -51.59 5.47
CA HIS A 452 25.46 -52.67 4.86
C HIS A 452 24.98 -52.94 3.45
N PRO A 453 25.90 -53.32 2.53
CA PRO A 453 25.52 -53.79 1.21
C PRO A 453 24.83 -55.16 1.33
N VAL A 454 23.66 -55.28 0.70
CA VAL A 454 23.01 -56.58 0.52
C VAL A 454 23.74 -57.34 -0.56
N ASP A 455 24.38 -58.43 -0.19
CA ASP A 455 24.95 -59.46 -1.07
C ASP A 455 23.86 -60.03 -1.98
N LEU A 456 24.01 -59.89 -3.26
CA LEU A 456 23.32 -60.66 -4.28
C LEU A 456 23.97 -62.09 -4.32
N ALA A 457 23.39 -63.03 -3.60
CA ALA A 457 23.71 -64.43 -3.79
C ALA A 457 22.95 -64.96 -5.00
N THR A 458 23.71 -65.31 -6.02
CA THR A 458 23.32 -66.20 -7.11
C THR A 458 23.02 -67.60 -6.53
N GLY A 459 21.87 -68.16 -6.87
CA GLY A 459 21.51 -69.55 -6.62
C GLY A 459 20.84 -70.14 -7.84
N ASP A 460 21.60 -70.92 -8.56
CA ASP A 460 21.08 -71.92 -9.48
C ASP A 460 20.29 -72.96 -8.72
N ASP A 461 19.06 -73.29 -9.19
CA ASP A 461 18.57 -74.63 -9.59
C ASP A 461 17.10 -74.52 -9.95
#